data_c9a6cc161fd4c0d122ecebc40b01765a
#
_entry.id   c9a6cc161fd4c0d122ecebc40b01765a
#
_cell.length_a   1.000
_cell.length_b   1.000
_cell.length_c   1.000
_cell.angle_alpha   90.00
_cell.angle_beta   90.00
_cell.angle_gamma   90.00
#
_symmetry.space_group_name_H-M   'P 1'
#
loop_
_entity.id
_entity.type
_entity.pdbx_description
1 polymer ?
#
loop_
_entity_poly.entity_id
_entity_poly.type
_entity_poly.pdbx_seq_one_letter_code
_entity_poly.pdbx_strand_id
1 'polypeptide(L)'
;MKKILTEIHLLMERADLVYIADEIVKHYNLPTKVKFSKSFKRKNNNDKGTYDWENDTIFIKPQGYKTVKDFIETLLHEIHHATRVHRYGLKKFLKKYAQAGQVADYLGKDRYFANKWERKAEGWAQHEYKRYFKDKFFDV
;
A
#
# COMPACT_ATOMS: atom_id res chain seq x y z
N MET A 1 -19.84 -0.29 -18.69
CA MET A 1 -19.59 1.12 -19.01
C MET A 1 -18.44 1.62 -18.15
N LYS A 2 -17.49 2.28 -18.77
CA LYS A 2 -16.34 2.83 -18.04
C LYS A 2 -16.77 4.06 -17.25
N LYS A 3 -16.47 4.08 -15.96
CA LYS A 3 -16.77 5.19 -15.09
C LYS A 3 -15.71 6.28 -15.26
N ILE A 4 -16.13 7.53 -15.39
CA ILE A 4 -15.21 8.66 -15.46
C ILE A 4 -14.75 9.00 -14.03
N LEU A 5 -13.45 8.94 -13.81
CA LEU A 5 -12.85 9.24 -12.52
C LEU A 5 -11.77 10.29 -12.70
N THR A 6 -11.53 11.08 -11.66
CA THR A 6 -10.42 12.03 -11.59
C THR A 6 -9.60 11.76 -10.34
N GLU A 7 -8.37 12.29 -10.29
CA GLU A 7 -7.52 12.16 -9.12
C GLU A 7 -8.18 12.70 -7.84
N ILE A 8 -9.06 13.68 -7.98
CA ILE A 8 -9.75 14.32 -6.86
C ILE A 8 -11.13 13.73 -6.59
N HIS A 9 -11.49 12.66 -7.29
CA HIS A 9 -12.79 12.02 -7.06
C HIS A 9 -12.84 11.43 -5.65
N LEU A 10 -13.81 11.88 -4.84
CA LEU A 10 -13.87 11.55 -3.42
C LEU A 10 -14.72 10.32 -3.12
N LEU A 11 -15.78 10.11 -3.93
CA LEU A 11 -16.76 9.06 -3.69
C LEU A 11 -16.56 7.93 -4.69
N MET A 12 -16.17 6.76 -4.18
CA MET A 12 -16.05 5.55 -4.97
C MET A 12 -16.83 4.43 -4.32
N GLU A 13 -17.49 3.64 -5.13
CA GLU A 13 -18.12 2.43 -4.67
C GLU A 13 -17.05 1.37 -4.38
N ARG A 14 -17.35 0.47 -3.44
CA ARG A 14 -16.45 -0.63 -3.10
C ARG A 14 -16.05 -1.46 -4.33
N ALA A 15 -16.99 -1.67 -5.26
CA ALA A 15 -16.72 -2.40 -6.50
C ALA A 15 -15.62 -1.73 -7.34
N ASP A 16 -15.60 -0.38 -7.39
CA ASP A 16 -14.56 0.35 -8.10
C ASP A 16 -13.19 0.15 -7.47
N LEU A 17 -13.12 0.19 -6.14
CA LEU A 17 -11.88 -0.02 -5.40
C LEU A 17 -11.37 -1.45 -5.59
N VAL A 18 -12.25 -2.44 -5.57
CA VAL A 18 -11.89 -3.85 -5.81
C VAL A 18 -11.30 -4.01 -7.20
N TYR A 19 -11.95 -3.43 -8.20
CA TYR A 19 -11.45 -3.49 -9.58
C TYR A 19 -10.04 -2.87 -9.71
N ILE A 20 -9.85 -1.69 -9.14
CA ILE A 20 -8.55 -1.00 -9.17
C ILE A 20 -7.49 -1.86 -8.47
N ALA A 21 -7.81 -2.39 -7.30
CA ALA A 21 -6.87 -3.23 -6.54
C ALA A 21 -6.47 -4.47 -7.32
N ASP A 22 -7.41 -5.16 -7.93
CA ASP A 22 -7.13 -6.36 -8.72
C ASP A 22 -6.23 -6.06 -9.90
N GLU A 23 -6.47 -4.96 -10.61
CA GLU A 23 -5.64 -4.55 -11.74
C GLU A 23 -4.21 -4.20 -11.31
N ILE A 24 -4.06 -3.53 -10.17
CA ILE A 24 -2.74 -3.17 -9.64
C ILE A 24 -1.96 -4.42 -9.23
N VAL A 25 -2.57 -5.34 -8.51
CA VAL A 25 -1.90 -6.59 -8.09
C VAL A 25 -1.46 -7.41 -9.32
N LYS A 26 -2.30 -7.48 -10.34
CA LYS A 26 -1.96 -8.14 -11.61
C LYS A 26 -0.75 -7.49 -12.29
N HIS A 27 -0.67 -6.17 -12.24
CA HIS A 27 0.46 -5.44 -12.82
C HIS A 27 1.80 -5.90 -12.25
N TYR A 28 1.86 -6.19 -10.96
CA TYR A 28 3.08 -6.65 -10.29
C TYR A 28 3.23 -8.16 -10.27
N ASN A 29 2.27 -8.90 -10.81
CA ASN A 29 2.28 -10.36 -10.89
C ASN A 29 2.55 -11.02 -9.53
N LEU A 30 1.88 -10.52 -8.50
CA LEU A 30 2.00 -11.01 -7.13
C LEU A 30 0.88 -12.02 -6.80
N PRO A 31 1.18 -13.08 -6.03
CA PRO A 31 0.14 -13.98 -5.52
C PRO A 31 -0.58 -13.41 -4.31
N THR A 32 -0.17 -12.25 -3.83
CA THR A 32 -0.71 -11.57 -2.65
C THR A 32 -2.20 -11.29 -2.80
N LYS A 33 -2.97 -11.60 -1.77
CA LYS A 33 -4.41 -11.32 -1.72
C LYS A 33 -4.64 -9.92 -1.16
N VAL A 34 -5.68 -9.25 -1.66
CA VAL A 34 -6.13 -7.97 -1.12
C VAL A 34 -7.53 -8.17 -0.55
N LYS A 35 -7.71 -7.83 0.72
CA LYS A 35 -9.00 -7.93 1.42
C LYS A 35 -9.40 -6.56 1.94
N PHE A 36 -10.63 -6.17 1.65
CA PHE A 36 -11.21 -4.93 2.16
C PHE A 36 -11.84 -5.20 3.52
N SER A 37 -11.44 -4.43 4.53
CA SER A 37 -11.94 -4.58 5.88
C SER A 37 -11.96 -3.23 6.59
N LYS A 38 -13.01 -2.99 7.38
CA LYS A 38 -13.10 -1.79 8.23
C LYS A 38 -12.28 -1.94 9.50
N SER A 39 -11.92 -3.16 9.87
CA SER A 39 -11.23 -3.45 11.11
C SER A 39 -10.12 -4.48 10.86
N PHE A 40 -8.89 -4.10 11.17
CA PHE A 40 -7.73 -4.97 11.11
C PHE A 40 -6.64 -4.42 12.03
N LYS A 41 -5.68 -5.27 12.42
CA LYS A 41 -4.56 -4.85 13.26
C LYS A 41 -3.65 -3.91 12.46
N ARG A 42 -3.37 -2.72 13.00
CA ARG A 42 -2.58 -1.68 12.37
C ARG A 42 -1.43 -1.24 13.27
N LYS A 43 -0.32 -0.82 12.67
CA LYS A 43 0.82 -0.27 13.39
C LYS A 43 0.53 1.14 13.92
N ASN A 44 -0.34 1.88 13.22
CA ASN A 44 -0.74 3.23 13.53
C ASN A 44 -2.25 3.34 13.34
N ASN A 45 -2.95 4.03 14.24
CA ASN A 45 -4.40 4.18 14.18
C ASN A 45 -4.88 4.90 12.91
N ASN A 46 -4.02 5.68 12.27
CA ASN A 46 -4.34 6.40 11.04
C ASN A 46 -4.06 5.60 9.77
N ASP A 47 -3.46 4.42 9.91
CA ASP A 47 -3.17 3.58 8.74
C ASP A 47 -4.46 3.06 8.12
N LYS A 48 -4.55 3.17 6.82
CA LYS A 48 -5.69 2.66 6.04
C LYS A 48 -5.40 1.33 5.39
N GLY A 49 -4.15 0.84 5.47
CA GLY A 49 -3.75 -0.44 4.94
C GLY A 49 -2.67 -1.07 5.79
N THR A 50 -2.55 -2.39 5.69
CA THR A 50 -1.48 -3.16 6.31
C THR A 50 -1.19 -4.42 5.50
N TYR A 51 0.05 -4.86 5.52
CA TYR A 51 0.44 -6.12 4.92
C TYR A 51 0.65 -7.18 6.00
N ASP A 52 -0.11 -8.25 5.90
CA ASP A 52 0.02 -9.42 6.77
C ASP A 52 0.98 -10.39 6.07
N TRP A 53 2.23 -10.42 6.52
CA TRP A 53 3.26 -11.27 5.92
C TRP A 53 3.05 -12.76 6.18
N GLU A 54 2.38 -13.13 7.27
CA GLU A 54 2.14 -14.54 7.60
C GLU A 54 1.18 -15.19 6.60
N ASN A 55 0.19 -14.45 6.15
CA ASN A 55 -0.85 -14.94 5.24
C ASN A 55 -0.72 -14.36 3.83
N ASP A 56 0.32 -13.60 3.56
CA ASP A 56 0.54 -12.92 2.27
C ASP A 56 -0.72 -12.18 1.81
N THR A 57 -1.25 -11.35 2.69
CA THR A 57 -2.51 -10.66 2.46
C THR A 57 -2.38 -9.18 2.82
N ILE A 58 -2.85 -8.31 1.93
CA ILE A 58 -2.99 -6.88 2.20
C ILE A 58 -4.42 -6.64 2.67
N PHE A 59 -4.56 -6.05 3.86
CA PHE A 59 -5.83 -5.54 4.35
C PHE A 59 -5.88 -4.03 4.09
N ILE A 60 -6.97 -3.57 3.51
CA ILE A 60 -7.13 -2.17 3.16
C ILE A 60 -8.56 -1.72 3.47
N LYS A 61 -8.69 -0.50 3.97
CA LYS A 61 -10.02 0.06 4.27
C LYS A 61 -10.79 0.34 2.99
N PRO A 62 -12.11 0.10 2.99
CA PRO A 62 -12.94 0.36 1.81
C PRO A 62 -13.33 1.83 1.65
N GLN A 63 -12.97 2.70 2.59
CA GLN A 63 -13.38 4.10 2.59
C GLN A 63 -12.41 4.95 3.42
N GLY A 64 -12.60 6.26 3.39
CA GLY A 64 -11.80 7.19 4.19
C GLY A 64 -10.65 7.81 3.42
N TYR A 65 -10.63 7.67 2.11
CA TYR A 65 -9.60 8.28 1.26
C TYR A 65 -10.06 9.64 0.75
N LYS A 66 -9.15 10.61 0.72
CA LYS A 66 -9.45 11.95 0.21
C LYS A 66 -9.62 11.94 -1.30
N THR A 67 -8.83 11.11 -2.00
CA THR A 67 -8.85 11.01 -3.45
C THR A 67 -8.62 9.57 -3.88
N VAL A 68 -8.90 9.28 -5.13
CA VAL A 68 -8.59 7.97 -5.73
C VAL A 68 -7.07 7.72 -5.73
N LYS A 69 -6.30 8.77 -5.98
CA LYS A 69 -4.84 8.72 -5.88
C LYS A 69 -4.38 8.26 -4.50
N ASP A 70 -4.99 8.79 -3.44
CA ASP A 70 -4.69 8.45 -2.05
C ASP A 70 -4.93 6.94 -1.80
N PHE A 71 -6.04 6.40 -2.29
CA PHE A 71 -6.30 4.96 -2.21
C PHE A 71 -5.22 4.14 -2.93
N ILE A 72 -4.89 4.52 -4.17
CA ILE A 72 -3.92 3.80 -4.98
C ILE A 72 -2.53 3.84 -4.32
N GLU A 73 -2.10 4.99 -3.83
CA GLU A 73 -0.80 5.11 -3.15
C GLU A 73 -0.77 4.32 -1.85
N THR A 74 -1.87 4.27 -1.10
CA THR A 74 -1.98 3.44 0.10
C THR A 74 -1.79 1.96 -0.24
N LEU A 75 -2.46 1.49 -1.28
CA LEU A 75 -2.31 0.10 -1.73
C LEU A 75 -0.89 -0.19 -2.21
N LEU A 76 -0.30 0.71 -2.98
CA LEU A 76 1.06 0.57 -3.49
C LEU A 76 2.09 0.51 -2.36
N HIS A 77 1.88 1.26 -1.28
CA HIS A 77 2.74 1.20 -0.11
C HIS A 77 2.79 -0.24 0.46
N GLU A 78 1.64 -0.88 0.61
CA GLU A 78 1.58 -2.25 1.11
C GLU A 78 2.11 -3.26 0.08
N ILE A 79 1.89 -3.03 -1.20
CA ILE A 79 2.46 -3.85 -2.28
C ILE A 79 4.00 -3.81 -2.24
N HIS A 80 4.58 -2.68 -1.89
CA HIS A 80 6.04 -2.59 -1.75
C HIS A 80 6.54 -3.59 -0.70
N HIS A 81 5.89 -3.68 0.45
CA HIS A 81 6.26 -4.66 1.47
C HIS A 81 6.12 -6.08 0.95
N ALA A 82 5.01 -6.38 0.27
CA ALA A 82 4.81 -7.71 -0.33
C ALA A 82 5.90 -8.05 -1.35
N THR A 83 6.29 -7.12 -2.22
CA THR A 83 7.36 -7.35 -3.19
C THR A 83 8.69 -7.64 -2.50
N ARG A 84 8.98 -6.95 -1.38
CA ARG A 84 10.20 -7.18 -0.63
C ARG A 84 10.22 -8.56 0.03
N VAL A 85 9.10 -8.98 0.60
CA VAL A 85 8.99 -10.31 1.19
C VAL A 85 9.19 -11.39 0.12
N HIS A 86 8.56 -11.26 -1.04
CA HIS A 86 8.70 -12.23 -2.12
C HIS A 86 10.12 -12.23 -2.72
N ARG A 87 10.77 -11.08 -2.75
CA ARG A 87 12.12 -10.96 -3.31
C ARG A 87 13.20 -11.51 -2.38
N TYR A 88 13.12 -11.21 -1.09
CA TYR A 88 14.18 -11.54 -0.12
C TYR A 88 13.86 -12.73 0.77
N GLY A 89 12.62 -13.16 0.83
CA GLY A 89 12.13 -14.13 1.80
C GLY A 89 11.73 -13.43 3.11
N LEU A 90 10.77 -14.00 3.80
CA LEU A 90 10.16 -13.42 4.99
C LEU A 90 11.17 -13.17 6.11
N LYS A 91 11.98 -14.19 6.42
CA LYS A 91 12.95 -14.11 7.52
C LYS A 91 13.93 -12.97 7.34
N LYS A 92 14.49 -12.84 6.15
CA LYS A 92 15.46 -11.80 5.82
C LYS A 92 14.82 -10.42 5.83
N PHE A 93 13.60 -10.31 5.29
CA PHE A 93 12.85 -9.05 5.29
C PHE A 93 12.58 -8.58 6.72
N LEU A 94 12.08 -9.45 7.60
CA LEU A 94 11.77 -9.10 8.99
C LEU A 94 13.02 -8.64 9.74
N LYS A 95 14.14 -9.31 9.53
CA LYS A 95 15.41 -8.91 10.15
C LYS A 95 15.84 -7.51 9.72
N LYS A 96 15.77 -7.22 8.43
CA LYS A 96 16.14 -5.89 7.90
C LYS A 96 15.19 -4.80 8.37
N TYR A 97 13.89 -5.10 8.43
CA TYR A 97 12.89 -4.16 8.90
C TYR A 97 13.12 -3.81 10.37
N ALA A 98 13.37 -4.81 11.21
CA ALA A 98 13.67 -4.61 12.63
C ALA A 98 14.93 -3.78 12.84
N GLN A 99 15.99 -4.04 12.09
CA GLN A 99 17.24 -3.26 12.16
C GLN A 99 16.99 -1.79 11.80
N ALA A 100 16.21 -1.51 10.78
CA ALA A 100 15.89 -0.13 10.39
C ALA A 100 15.11 0.59 11.49
N GLY A 101 14.19 -0.12 12.17
CA GLY A 101 13.45 0.43 13.31
C GLY A 101 14.38 0.74 14.50
N GLN A 102 15.34 -0.14 14.78
CA GLN A 102 16.33 0.06 15.84
C GLN A 102 17.21 1.29 15.58
N VAL A 103 17.62 1.50 14.34
CA VAL A 103 18.38 2.69 13.95
C VAL A 103 17.56 3.95 14.20
N ALA A 104 16.28 3.96 13.84
CA ALA A 104 15.41 5.10 14.07
C ALA A 104 15.26 5.39 15.57
N ASP A 105 15.09 4.36 16.41
CA ASP A 105 15.05 4.50 17.87
C ASP A 105 16.33 5.13 18.42
N TYR A 106 17.49 4.64 17.99
CA TYR A 106 18.78 5.15 18.41
C TYR A 106 18.94 6.63 18.10
N LEU A 107 18.41 7.07 16.97
CA LEU A 107 18.46 8.48 16.57
C LEU A 107 17.39 9.35 17.26
N GLY A 108 16.58 8.78 18.16
CA GLY A 108 15.52 9.50 18.85
C GLY A 108 14.33 9.85 17.94
N LYS A 109 14.16 9.14 16.85
CA LYS A 109 13.09 9.38 15.88
C LYS A 109 11.96 8.37 16.05
N ASP A 110 10.78 8.70 15.53
CA ASP A 110 9.66 7.77 15.50
C ASP A 110 10.03 6.53 14.71
N ARG A 111 9.87 5.37 15.34
CA ARG A 111 10.29 4.08 14.78
C ARG A 111 9.60 3.74 13.48
N TYR A 112 8.32 4.05 13.36
CA TYR A 112 7.55 3.77 12.15
C TYR A 112 7.89 4.78 11.04
N PHE A 113 7.72 6.07 11.30
CA PHE A 113 7.89 7.11 10.29
C PHE A 113 9.34 7.32 9.86
N ALA A 114 10.30 7.05 10.73
CA ALA A 114 11.72 7.17 10.40
C ALA A 114 12.35 5.87 9.91
N ASN A 115 11.60 4.76 9.91
CA ASN A 115 12.09 3.50 9.36
C ASN A 115 12.31 3.65 7.85
N LYS A 116 13.54 3.38 7.40
CA LYS A 116 13.89 3.57 5.99
C LYS A 116 13.05 2.73 5.03
N TRP A 117 12.55 1.57 5.48
CA TRP A 117 11.72 0.69 4.65
C TRP A 117 10.33 1.30 4.42
N GLU A 118 9.79 1.96 5.44
CA GLU A 118 8.53 2.69 5.32
C GLU A 118 8.67 3.90 4.41
N ARG A 119 9.78 4.64 4.54
CA ARG A 119 10.06 5.79 3.64
C ARG A 119 10.28 5.35 2.20
N LYS A 120 10.96 4.23 1.99
CA LYS A 120 11.15 3.67 0.64
C LYS A 120 9.82 3.24 0.04
N ALA A 121 8.95 2.60 0.84
CA ALA A 121 7.63 2.19 0.39
C ALA A 121 6.79 3.40 -0.02
N GLU A 122 6.83 4.47 0.76
CA GLU A 122 6.11 5.71 0.45
C GLU A 122 6.59 6.34 -0.85
N GLY A 123 7.90 6.52 -1.00
CA GLY A 123 8.49 7.09 -2.22
C GLY A 123 8.25 6.23 -3.45
N TRP A 124 8.34 4.92 -3.29
CA TRP A 124 8.08 3.96 -4.36
C TRP A 124 6.61 4.03 -4.80
N ALA A 125 5.68 4.11 -3.84
CA ALA A 125 4.26 4.22 -4.13
C ALA A 125 3.93 5.47 -4.95
N GLN A 126 4.49 6.61 -4.57
CA GLN A 126 4.31 7.86 -5.30
C GLN A 126 4.87 7.78 -6.73
N HIS A 127 6.05 7.20 -6.87
CA HIS A 127 6.71 7.03 -8.16
C HIS A 127 5.92 6.10 -9.08
N GLU A 128 5.48 4.94 -8.57
CA GLU A 128 4.74 3.95 -9.34
C GLU A 128 3.35 4.46 -9.73
N TYR A 129 2.69 5.20 -8.86
CA TYR A 129 1.43 5.84 -9.20
C TYR A 129 1.59 6.76 -10.41
N LYS A 130 2.56 7.65 -10.37
CA LYS A 130 2.84 8.60 -11.46
C LYS A 130 3.17 7.90 -12.76
N ARG A 131 3.96 6.84 -12.69
CA ARG A 131 4.47 6.14 -13.87
C ARG A 131 3.43 5.27 -14.54
N TYR A 132 2.62 4.54 -13.76
CA TYR A 132 1.78 3.48 -14.30
C TYR A 132 0.28 3.67 -14.11
N PHE A 133 -0.14 4.39 -13.07
CA PHE A 133 -1.54 4.35 -12.66
C PHE A 133 -2.28 5.67 -12.75
N LYS A 134 -1.57 6.78 -12.89
CA LYS A 134 -2.18 8.10 -12.93
C LYS A 134 -3.27 8.22 -13.99
N ASP A 135 -3.01 7.70 -15.18
CA ASP A 135 -3.93 7.80 -16.32
C ASP A 135 -4.65 6.49 -16.63
N LYS A 136 -4.36 5.42 -15.88
CA LYS A 136 -4.89 4.11 -16.18
C LYS A 136 -6.38 3.98 -15.85
N PHE A 137 -6.81 4.60 -14.76
CA PHE A 137 -8.17 4.47 -14.22
C PHE A 137 -9.02 5.71 -14.44
N PHE A 138 -8.46 6.73 -15.05
CA PHE A 138 -9.13 8.01 -15.24
C PHE A 138 -9.35 8.28 -16.72
N ASP A 139 -10.54 8.74 -17.06
CA ASP A 139 -10.83 9.27 -18.38
C ASP A 139 -10.38 10.73 -18.42
N VAL A 140 -9.34 10.96 -19.15
CA VAL A 140 -8.75 12.29 -19.26
C VAL A 140 -9.12 12.89 -20.61
#